data_ac592922e12f66812736cadc50e0e861
#
_entry.id   ac592922e12f66812736cadc50e0e861
#
_cell.length_a   1.000
_cell.length_b   1.000
_cell.length_c   1.000
_cell.angle_alpha   90.00
_cell.angle_beta   90.00
_cell.angle_gamma   90.00
#
_symmetry.space_group_name_H-M   'P 1'
#
loop_
_entity.id
_entity.type
_entity.pdbx_description
1 polymer ?
#
loop_
_entity_poly.entity_id
_entity_poly.type
_entity_poly.pdbx_seq_one_letter_code
_entity_poly.pdbx_strand_id
1 'polypeptide(L)'
;MTDKILPLGSVVTLKNGDDTEVMIVSRASVIEVDDGKGGAKSVYFEYGSVVIPNGMQTPDNLFFFNRENVKDVLFEGYRNEDEKEFEEHYDIWMKSSDIPKGSI
;
A
#
# COMPACT_ATOMS: atom_id res chain seq x y z
N MET A 1 9.32 -13.24 -2.60
CA MET A 1 8.14 -12.39 -2.31
C MET A 1 7.61 -12.73 -0.93
N THR A 2 7.28 -11.73 -0.16
CA THR A 2 6.75 -11.94 1.18
C THR A 2 5.23 -11.97 1.16
N ASP A 3 4.65 -12.90 1.92
CA ASP A 3 3.20 -13.02 2.04
C ASP A 3 2.64 -12.07 3.09
N LYS A 4 3.50 -11.48 3.89
CA LYS A 4 3.08 -10.53 4.93
C LYS A 4 3.07 -9.12 4.41
N ILE A 5 2.22 -8.29 5.03
CA ILE A 5 2.24 -6.86 4.76
C ILE A 5 3.60 -6.30 5.16
N LEU A 6 4.15 -5.41 4.33
CA LEU A 6 5.45 -4.80 4.63
C LEU A 6 5.29 -3.64 5.62
N PRO A 7 6.31 -3.40 6.45
CA PRO A 7 6.25 -2.28 7.39
C PRO A 7 6.38 -0.93 6.69
N LEU A 8 5.94 0.11 7.38
CA LEU A 8 6.15 1.49 6.91
C LEU A 8 7.64 1.75 6.72
N GLY A 9 7.98 2.54 5.70
CA GLY A 9 9.35 2.84 5.38
C GLY A 9 10.02 1.84 4.46
N SER A 10 9.34 0.75 4.11
CA SER A 10 9.88 -0.21 3.14
C SER A 10 9.96 0.43 1.77
N VAL A 11 11.00 0.07 1.00
CA VAL A 11 11.24 0.61 -0.33
C VAL A 11 11.11 -0.52 -1.34
N VAL A 12 10.28 -0.30 -2.35
CA VAL A 12 9.97 -1.33 -3.35
C VAL A 12 9.96 -0.74 -4.75
N THR A 13 9.99 -1.64 -5.75
CA THR A 13 9.67 -1.30 -7.14
C THR A 13 8.41 -2.06 -7.53
N LEU A 14 7.72 -1.59 -8.57
CA LEU A 14 6.43 -2.14 -8.99
C LEU A 14 6.54 -2.90 -10.29
N LYS A 15 5.73 -3.95 -10.45
CA LYS A 15 5.80 -4.86 -11.60
C LYS A 15 5.56 -4.18 -12.95
N ASN A 16 4.67 -3.21 -12.99
CA ASN A 16 4.36 -2.51 -14.23
C ASN A 16 4.98 -1.12 -14.28
N GLY A 17 5.94 -0.86 -13.41
CA GLY A 17 6.63 0.42 -13.35
C GLY A 17 7.94 0.40 -14.11
N ASP A 18 8.66 1.50 -14.02
CA ASP A 18 9.93 1.73 -14.71
C ASP A 18 11.12 1.65 -13.77
N ASP A 19 11.04 0.81 -12.75
CA ASP A 19 12.07 0.66 -11.70
C ASP A 19 12.17 1.87 -10.77
N THR A 20 11.22 2.78 -10.81
CA THR A 20 11.16 3.87 -9.85
C THR A 20 10.99 3.29 -8.44
N GLU A 21 11.82 3.78 -7.51
CA GLU A 21 11.75 3.34 -6.13
C GLU A 21 10.73 4.16 -5.37
N VAL A 22 9.85 3.45 -4.66
CA VAL A 22 8.81 4.11 -3.85
C VAL A 22 8.89 3.60 -2.42
N MET A 23 8.60 4.50 -1.48
CA MET A 23 8.63 4.17 -0.06
C MET A 23 7.20 4.09 0.47
N ILE A 24 6.90 3.02 1.18
CA ILE A 24 5.58 2.82 1.77
C ILE A 24 5.41 3.75 2.97
N VAL A 25 4.35 4.56 2.93
CA VAL A 25 4.04 5.54 3.99
C VAL A 25 2.67 5.34 4.61
N SER A 26 1.84 4.46 4.03
CA SER A 26 0.53 4.14 4.60
C SER A 26 0.15 2.72 4.27
N ARG A 27 -0.77 2.16 5.06
CA ARG A 27 -1.30 0.81 4.84
C ARG A 27 -2.79 0.82 5.07
N ALA A 28 -3.52 -0.03 4.31
CA ALA A 28 -4.96 -0.17 4.40
C ALA A 28 -5.67 1.18 4.22
N SER A 29 -5.18 1.98 3.28
CA SER A 29 -5.76 3.30 3.03
C SER A 29 -7.05 3.18 2.24
N VAL A 30 -8.10 3.83 2.73
CA VAL A 30 -9.41 3.85 2.07
C VAL A 30 -9.49 5.11 1.21
N ILE A 31 -9.77 4.90 -0.07
CA ILE A 31 -9.93 6.01 -1.00
C ILE A 31 -11.21 5.84 -1.80
N GLU A 32 -11.70 6.90 -2.40
CA GLU A 32 -12.86 6.83 -3.27
C GLU A 32 -12.39 6.76 -4.73
N VAL A 33 -13.02 5.87 -5.48
CA VAL A 33 -12.76 5.71 -6.91
C VAL A 33 -14.07 5.75 -7.66
N ASP A 34 -14.00 6.02 -8.96
CA ASP A 34 -15.17 5.99 -9.83
C ASP A 34 -15.75 4.57 -9.85
N ASP A 35 -17.07 4.47 -9.69
CA ASP A 35 -17.75 3.16 -9.71
C ASP A 35 -18.15 2.73 -11.12
N GLY A 36 -17.82 3.52 -12.13
CA GLY A 36 -18.17 3.23 -13.51
C GLY A 36 -19.61 3.57 -13.88
N LYS A 37 -20.36 4.17 -12.96
CA LYS A 37 -21.78 4.48 -13.13
C LYS A 37 -22.11 5.92 -12.84
N GLY A 38 -21.11 6.78 -12.85
CA GLY A 38 -21.29 8.21 -12.56
C GLY A 38 -21.25 8.56 -11.07
N GLY A 39 -20.92 7.59 -10.21
CA GLY A 39 -20.79 7.79 -8.77
C GLY A 39 -19.41 7.41 -8.28
N ALA A 40 -19.27 7.29 -6.97
CA ALA A 40 -18.02 6.91 -6.34
C ALA A 40 -18.25 5.73 -5.40
N LYS A 41 -17.23 4.90 -5.25
CA LYS A 41 -17.23 3.81 -4.27
C LYS A 41 -15.94 3.87 -3.46
N SER A 42 -15.98 3.34 -2.25
CA SER A 42 -14.80 3.25 -1.40
C SER A 42 -14.10 1.92 -1.64
N VAL A 43 -12.77 1.98 -1.79
CA VAL A 43 -11.93 0.79 -1.84
C VAL A 43 -10.74 1.04 -0.94
N TYR A 44 -10.05 -0.03 -0.52
CA TYR A 44 -8.79 0.14 0.19
C TYR A 44 -7.65 -0.39 -0.66
N PHE A 45 -6.49 0.19 -0.47
CA PHE A 45 -5.24 -0.33 -1.02
C PHE A 45 -4.33 -0.73 0.13
N GLU A 46 -3.58 -1.80 -0.06
CA GLU A 46 -2.71 -2.31 0.99
C GLU A 46 -1.58 -1.34 1.30
N TYR A 47 -1.11 -0.60 0.29
CA TYR A 47 -0.02 0.37 0.46
C TYR A 47 -0.34 1.70 -0.18
N GLY A 48 0.10 2.77 0.47
CA GLY A 48 0.28 4.07 -0.14
C GLY A 48 1.75 4.41 -0.08
N SER A 49 2.28 5.10 -1.09
CA SER A 49 3.71 5.32 -1.21
C SER A 49 4.04 6.67 -1.80
N VAL A 50 5.30 7.06 -1.61
CA VAL A 50 5.86 8.28 -2.22
C VAL A 50 7.11 7.90 -3.01
N VAL A 51 7.39 8.66 -4.05
CA VAL A 51 8.58 8.46 -4.88
C VAL A 51 9.82 8.98 -4.13
N ILE A 52 10.89 8.21 -4.18
CA ILE A 52 12.17 8.62 -3.61
C ILE A 52 12.98 9.30 -4.72
N PRO A 53 13.60 10.44 -4.47
CA PRO A 53 13.75 11.17 -3.20
C PRO A 53 12.70 12.26 -2.95
N ASN A 54 11.68 12.35 -3.79
CA ASN A 54 10.74 13.47 -3.77
C ASN A 54 9.89 13.54 -2.50
N GLY A 55 9.45 12.39 -2.00
CA GLY A 55 8.56 12.35 -0.86
C GLY A 55 7.16 12.83 -1.17
N MET A 56 6.39 13.10 -0.13
CA MET A 56 5.03 13.59 -0.27
C MET A 56 5.04 15.11 -0.41
N GLN A 57 4.93 15.59 -1.62
CA GLN A 57 4.97 17.03 -1.91
C GLN A 57 3.62 17.69 -1.64
N THR A 58 2.55 16.94 -1.83
CA THR A 58 1.19 17.37 -1.48
C THR A 58 0.45 16.17 -0.90
N PRO A 59 -0.62 16.39 -0.10
CA PRO A 59 -1.38 15.25 0.47
C PRO A 59 -1.98 14.32 -0.58
N ASP A 60 -2.18 14.80 -1.80
CA ASP A 60 -2.79 14.01 -2.87
C ASP A 60 -1.77 13.24 -3.70
N ASN A 61 -0.48 13.37 -3.39
CA ASN A 61 0.59 12.83 -4.22
C ASN A 61 1.08 11.49 -3.71
N LEU A 62 0.15 10.56 -3.48
CA LEU A 62 0.47 9.20 -3.07
C LEU A 62 0.15 8.23 -4.20
N PHE A 63 0.98 7.21 -4.34
CA PHE A 63 0.75 6.12 -5.27
C PHE A 63 0.26 4.90 -4.50
N PHE A 64 -0.93 4.40 -4.84
CA PHE A 64 -1.56 3.29 -4.15
C PHE A 64 -1.36 2.00 -4.93
N PHE A 65 -1.05 0.92 -4.23
CA PHE A 65 -0.86 -0.39 -4.84
C PHE A 65 -1.02 -1.48 -3.78
N ASN A 66 -0.98 -2.72 -4.22
CA ASN A 66 -1.17 -3.87 -3.35
C ASN A 66 0.07 -4.77 -3.37
N ARG A 67 0.10 -5.75 -2.47
CA ARG A 67 1.23 -6.69 -2.39
C ARG A 67 1.51 -7.37 -3.73
N GLU A 68 0.46 -7.73 -4.47
CA GLU A 68 0.64 -8.40 -5.77
C GLU A 68 1.30 -7.51 -6.81
N ASN A 69 1.34 -6.21 -6.60
CA ASN A 69 1.97 -5.28 -7.54
C ASN A 69 3.45 -5.05 -7.27
N VAL A 70 3.96 -5.56 -6.17
CA VAL A 70 5.37 -5.37 -5.79
C VAL A 70 6.25 -6.29 -6.62
N LYS A 71 7.27 -5.70 -7.26
CA LYS A 71 8.25 -6.44 -8.04
C LYS A 71 9.42 -6.86 -7.16
N ASP A 72 10.12 -5.89 -6.57
CA ASP A 72 11.27 -6.13 -5.70
C ASP A 72 11.14 -5.35 -4.41
N VAL A 73 11.59 -5.95 -3.33
CA VAL A 73 11.70 -5.27 -2.02
C VAL A 73 13.17 -4.92 -1.84
N LEU A 74 13.49 -3.63 -1.89
CA LEU A 74 14.86 -3.15 -1.80
C LEU A 74 15.29 -2.92 -0.35
N PHE A 75 14.36 -2.59 0.51
CA PHE A 75 14.62 -2.31 1.91
C PHE A 75 13.35 -2.54 2.70
N GLU A 76 13.46 -3.22 3.84
CA GLU A 76 12.31 -3.39 4.73
C GLU A 76 12.42 -2.39 5.87
N GLY A 77 11.31 -1.71 6.17
CA GLY A 77 11.28 -0.68 7.18
C GLY A 77 11.39 -1.23 8.59
N TYR A 78 11.39 -0.31 9.54
CA TYR A 78 11.54 -0.62 10.95
C TYR A 78 10.34 -1.39 11.50
N ARG A 79 10.60 -2.38 12.36
CA ARG A 79 9.56 -3.14 13.05
C ARG A 79 9.77 -3.04 14.55
N ASN A 80 8.76 -2.56 15.25
CA ASN A 80 8.69 -2.67 16.70
C ASN A 80 7.69 -3.78 17.07
N GLU A 81 7.40 -3.95 18.34
CA GLU A 81 6.47 -5.01 18.76
C GLU A 81 5.06 -4.77 18.23
N ASP A 82 4.61 -3.52 18.21
CA ASP A 82 3.28 -3.19 17.68
C ASP A 82 3.19 -3.51 16.18
N GLU A 83 4.26 -3.27 15.44
CA GLU A 83 4.32 -3.59 14.02
C GLU A 83 4.21 -5.09 13.79
N LYS A 84 4.88 -5.88 14.62
CA LYS A 84 4.83 -7.35 14.49
C LYS A 84 3.42 -7.87 14.69
N GLU A 85 2.72 -7.33 15.68
CA GLU A 85 1.31 -7.69 15.90
C GLU A 85 0.44 -7.25 14.73
N PHE A 86 0.67 -6.06 14.20
CA PHE A 86 -0.07 -5.55 13.05
C PHE A 86 0.08 -6.50 11.86
N GLU A 87 1.30 -6.92 11.57
CA GLU A 87 1.56 -7.84 10.45
C GLU A 87 0.89 -9.19 10.62
N GLU A 88 0.86 -9.70 11.87
CA GLU A 88 0.25 -10.99 12.15
C GLU A 88 -1.26 -10.97 11.96
N HIS A 89 -1.93 -9.86 12.26
CA HIS A 89 -3.37 -9.76 12.24
C HIS A 89 -3.95 -9.08 11.02
N TYR A 90 -3.09 -8.50 10.18
CA TYR A 90 -3.54 -7.68 9.04
C TYR A 90 -4.55 -8.41 8.15
N ASP A 91 -4.21 -9.62 7.72
CA ASP A 91 -5.08 -10.36 6.79
C ASP A 91 -6.41 -10.73 7.43
N ILE A 92 -6.40 -11.01 8.72
CA ILE A 92 -7.63 -11.32 9.46
C ILE A 92 -8.54 -10.10 9.50
N TRP A 93 -7.97 -8.94 9.80
CA TRP A 93 -8.74 -7.69 9.84
C TRP A 93 -9.31 -7.36 8.47
N MET A 94 -8.52 -7.55 7.41
CA MET A 94 -8.97 -7.21 6.06
C MET A 94 -10.10 -8.13 5.59
N LYS A 95 -10.09 -9.38 6.01
CA LYS A 95 -11.18 -10.31 5.68
C LYS A 95 -12.49 -9.90 6.33
N SER A 96 -12.44 -9.22 7.45
CA SER A 96 -13.62 -8.74 8.18
C SER A 96 -14.11 -7.38 7.69
N SER A 97 -13.37 -6.74 6.80
CA SER A 97 -13.71 -5.41 6.30
C SER A 97 -14.82 -5.47 5.27
N ASP A 98 -15.75 -4.52 5.34
CA ASP A 98 -16.81 -4.38 4.36
C ASP A 98 -16.36 -3.63 3.11
N ILE A 99 -15.16 -3.06 3.14
CA ILE A 99 -14.63 -2.25 2.04
C ILE A 99 -13.84 -3.16 1.11
N PRO A 100 -14.18 -3.20 -0.19
CA PRO A 100 -13.45 -4.07 -1.11
C PRO A 100 -12.05 -3.53 -1.40
N LYS A 101 -11.16 -4.47 -1.73
CA LYS A 101 -9.79 -4.13 -2.11
C LYS A 101 -9.79 -3.53 -3.52
N GLY A 102 -9.07 -2.43 -3.69
CA GLY A 102 -8.89 -1.84 -5.01
C GLY A 102 -7.86 -2.59 -5.84
N SER A 103 -7.73 -2.20 -7.10
CA SER A 103 -6.73 -2.77 -8.00
C SER A 103 -6.24 -1.70 -8.97
N ILE A 104 -5.03 -1.88 -9.44
CA ILE A 104 -4.45 -0.98 -10.45
C ILE A 104 -4.25 -1.69 -11.78
#